data_498e97a114543b30c03065141ae332d3
#
_entry.id   498e97a114543b30c03065141ae332d3
#
_cell.length_a   1.000
_cell.length_b   1.000
_cell.length_c   1.000
_cell.angle_alpha   90.00
_cell.angle_beta   90.00
_cell.angle_gamma   90.00
#
_symmetry.space_group_name_H-M   'P 1'
#
loop_
_entity.id
_entity.type
_entity.pdbx_description
1 polymer ?
#
loop_
_entity_poly.entity_id
_entity_poly.type
_entity_poly.pdbx_seq_one_letter_code
_entity_poly.pdbx_strand_id
1 'polypeptide(L)'
;MKKCYPHAGIALAVAALLAGVSAINAYAVPETAESGTETAAEESSSTLWKAEISDYDSSLSLVQYEEVKPSEEQAAAIQDATTPRESTAVASSGAAGSANIGAAASMAASVEAGQFAFTTYGYGHCVGMSQNGANYYATYGGYDYQSILFHYFPGTTLVQESASSTITANGVTGSYVDIISQIVYNEMSSTMHPEAMKAQAIAAYSYIMFNGGSVNNVILKPNPPQNVIDAVSAVAGQALYYDGDYALTTYGASSGGATASSGDIWGRQYDYLVSVPSEYDAEYDPYYGVVTYMSVDEVRSRIQNAYGIALSSNPSNWIQLEVGDSGFVRSVTIDGQKTVNGNAFSNVLGLRSPRFAYVCG
;
A
#
# COMPACT_ATOMS: atom_id res chain seq x y z
N MET A 1 20.11 -30.34 20.84
CA MET A 1 18.75 -30.90 20.72
C MET A 1 17.96 -29.87 19.95
N LYS A 2 17.80 -30.07 18.64
CA LYS A 2 17.03 -29.17 17.76
C LYS A 2 15.55 -29.39 18.04
N LYS A 3 14.84 -28.35 18.50
CA LYS A 3 13.38 -28.38 18.61
C LYS A 3 12.81 -28.06 17.24
N CYS A 4 12.31 -29.07 16.54
CA CYS A 4 11.47 -28.88 15.37
C CYS A 4 10.11 -28.31 15.83
N TYR A 5 9.76 -27.13 15.41
CA TYR A 5 8.39 -26.61 15.47
C TYR A 5 7.68 -26.98 14.15
N PRO A 6 6.50 -27.59 14.20
CA PRO A 6 5.78 -27.95 12.98
C PRO A 6 5.19 -26.69 12.31
N HIS A 7 5.58 -26.45 11.08
CA HIS A 7 5.09 -25.33 10.22
C HIS A 7 3.56 -25.29 10.01
N ALA A 8 2.86 -26.39 10.28
CA ALA A 8 1.40 -26.49 10.12
C ALA A 8 0.58 -25.56 11.05
N GLY A 9 1.17 -25.09 12.16
CA GLY A 9 0.46 -24.24 13.12
C GLY A 9 0.37 -22.76 12.71
N ILE A 10 1.30 -22.28 11.91
CA ILE A 10 1.39 -20.86 11.55
C ILE A 10 0.47 -20.58 10.36
N ALA A 11 0.41 -21.48 9.37
CA ALA A 11 -0.52 -21.36 8.24
C ALA A 11 -1.99 -21.38 8.68
N LEU A 12 -2.33 -22.19 9.72
CA LEU A 12 -3.71 -22.22 10.24
C LEU A 12 -4.11 -20.95 11.00
N ALA A 13 -3.16 -20.29 11.66
CA ALA A 13 -3.47 -19.04 12.40
C ALA A 13 -3.74 -17.85 11.46
N VAL A 14 -3.05 -17.79 10.33
CA VAL A 14 -3.28 -16.76 9.30
C VAL A 14 -4.60 -17.03 8.59
N ALA A 15 -4.90 -18.29 8.24
CA ALA A 15 -6.18 -18.66 7.62
C ALA A 15 -7.39 -18.40 8.52
N ALA A 16 -7.25 -18.53 9.85
CA ALA A 16 -8.36 -18.29 10.79
C ALA A 16 -8.71 -16.81 10.94
N LEU A 17 -7.77 -15.89 10.79
CA LEU A 17 -8.05 -14.45 10.73
C LEU A 17 -8.76 -14.05 9.41
N LEU A 18 -8.46 -14.76 8.31
CA LEU A 18 -9.05 -14.54 6.99
C LEU A 18 -10.50 -15.01 6.89
N ALA A 19 -10.85 -16.11 7.57
CA ALA A 19 -12.22 -16.64 7.58
C ALA A 19 -13.24 -15.73 8.31
N GLY A 20 -12.78 -14.85 9.19
CA GLY A 20 -13.65 -13.95 9.96
C GLY A 20 -14.20 -12.75 9.17
N VAL A 21 -13.62 -12.40 8.04
CA VAL A 21 -13.99 -11.21 7.25
C VAL A 21 -14.85 -11.57 6.03
N SER A 22 -14.79 -12.81 5.54
CA SER A 22 -15.58 -13.28 4.40
C SER A 22 -17.09 -13.38 4.67
N ALA A 23 -17.57 -13.20 5.89
CA ALA A 23 -18.97 -13.35 6.26
C ALA A 23 -19.83 -12.06 6.10
N ILE A 24 -19.25 -10.92 5.70
CA ILE A 24 -19.98 -9.64 5.64
C ILE A 24 -20.48 -9.29 4.23
N ASN A 25 -20.10 -10.02 3.17
CA ASN A 25 -20.45 -9.67 1.78
C ASN A 25 -21.53 -10.56 1.12
N ALA A 26 -22.42 -11.20 1.90
CA ALA A 26 -23.55 -11.91 1.34
C ALA A 26 -24.87 -11.15 1.55
N TYR A 27 -25.07 -10.07 0.77
CA TYR A 27 -26.43 -9.58 0.48
C TYR A 27 -26.70 -9.73 -1.01
N ALA A 28 -27.52 -10.74 -1.30
CA ALA A 28 -28.04 -11.00 -2.62
C ALA A 28 -28.99 -9.86 -3.07
N VAL A 29 -28.78 -9.36 -4.27
CA VAL A 29 -29.73 -8.53 -5.00
C VAL A 29 -30.57 -9.47 -5.87
N PRO A 30 -31.92 -9.40 -5.88
CA PRO A 30 -32.75 -10.29 -6.70
C PRO A 30 -32.62 -9.92 -8.18
N GLU A 31 -32.49 -10.97 -8.98
CA GLU A 31 -32.55 -10.94 -10.43
C GLU A 31 -33.94 -10.48 -10.91
N THR A 32 -34.01 -9.45 -11.72
CA THR A 32 -35.06 -9.28 -12.71
C THR A 32 -34.41 -9.04 -14.07
N ALA A 33 -34.66 -9.98 -14.96
CA ALA A 33 -34.22 -9.91 -16.34
C ALA A 33 -35.03 -8.87 -17.12
N GLU A 34 -34.35 -7.97 -17.83
CA GLU A 34 -34.87 -7.45 -19.11
C GLU A 34 -33.70 -7.05 -20.03
N SER A 35 -33.87 -7.41 -21.30
CA SER A 35 -32.95 -7.26 -22.40
C SER A 35 -32.85 -5.83 -22.89
N GLY A 36 -31.62 -5.31 -23.05
CA GLY A 36 -31.40 -4.05 -23.73
C GLY A 36 -29.91 -3.91 -24.11
N THR A 37 -29.64 -3.87 -25.38
CA THR A 37 -28.36 -3.57 -26.00
C THR A 37 -27.91 -2.17 -25.65
N GLU A 38 -26.84 -2.03 -24.87
CA GLU A 38 -26.14 -0.75 -24.69
C GLU A 38 -24.62 -0.93 -24.78
N THR A 39 -23.99 0.10 -25.31
CA THR A 39 -22.67 0.16 -25.90
C THR A 39 -21.54 0.12 -24.89
N ALA A 40 -20.45 -0.55 -25.26
CA ALA A 40 -19.24 -0.88 -24.50
C ALA A 40 -18.33 0.33 -24.10
N ALA A 41 -18.87 1.38 -23.48
CA ALA A 41 -18.07 2.52 -23.06
C ALA A 41 -18.16 2.89 -21.55
N GLU A 42 -19.03 2.24 -20.77
CA GLU A 42 -19.24 2.57 -19.34
C GLU A 42 -18.74 1.51 -18.34
N GLU A 43 -18.18 0.39 -18.79
CA GLU A 43 -17.71 -0.67 -17.89
C GLU A 43 -16.34 -0.43 -17.24
N SER A 44 -15.56 0.57 -17.66
CA SER A 44 -14.19 0.71 -17.14
C SER A 44 -14.08 1.40 -15.78
N SER A 45 -15.06 2.22 -15.38
CA SER A 45 -14.96 3.00 -14.13
C SER A 45 -15.53 2.28 -12.89
N SER A 46 -16.43 1.32 -13.06
CA SER A 46 -17.05 0.60 -11.93
C SER A 46 -16.27 -0.61 -11.45
N THR A 47 -15.37 -1.14 -12.26
CA THR A 47 -14.55 -2.32 -11.94
C THR A 47 -13.37 -1.99 -11.04
N LEU A 48 -12.81 -0.78 -11.16
CA LEU A 48 -11.70 -0.30 -10.33
C LEU A 48 -12.04 -0.25 -8.83
N TRP A 49 -13.25 0.14 -8.47
CA TRP A 49 -13.67 0.26 -7.06
C TRP A 49 -13.95 -1.07 -6.37
N LYS A 50 -14.26 -2.13 -7.11
CA LYS A 50 -14.54 -3.46 -6.52
C LYS A 50 -13.29 -4.25 -6.18
N ALA A 51 -12.18 -4.02 -6.88
CA ALA A 51 -10.91 -4.68 -6.62
C ALA A 51 -10.23 -4.12 -5.36
N GLU A 52 -10.38 -2.82 -5.09
CA GLU A 52 -9.76 -2.15 -3.93
C GLU A 52 -10.40 -2.52 -2.58
N ILE A 53 -11.62 -3.04 -2.57
CA ILE A 53 -12.38 -3.31 -1.32
C ILE A 53 -12.28 -4.78 -0.89
N SER A 54 -11.93 -5.70 -1.80
CA SER A 54 -12.02 -7.14 -1.53
C SER A 54 -10.83 -7.74 -0.84
N ASP A 55 -9.65 -7.11 -0.88
CA ASP A 55 -8.43 -7.73 -0.38
C ASP A 55 -7.71 -6.93 0.68
N TYR A 56 -8.24 -7.05 1.86
CA TYR A 56 -7.54 -6.72 3.10
C TYR A 56 -6.23 -7.51 3.27
N ASP A 57 -6.03 -8.51 2.45
CA ASP A 57 -4.98 -9.50 2.59
C ASP A 57 -4.02 -9.58 1.41
N SER A 58 -4.27 -8.86 0.33
CA SER A 58 -3.24 -8.72 -0.66
C SER A 58 -2.25 -7.66 -0.20
N SER A 59 -1.18 -8.12 0.40
CA SER A 59 0.04 -7.37 0.60
C SER A 59 0.58 -6.82 -0.73
N LEU A 60 0.00 -7.21 -1.82
CA LEU A 60 0.30 -6.78 -3.18
C LEU A 60 -0.77 -5.80 -3.60
N SER A 61 -0.37 -4.57 -3.83
CA SER A 61 -1.26 -3.54 -4.32
C SER A 61 -1.82 -3.93 -5.70
N LEU A 62 -3.13 -4.07 -5.81
CA LEU A 62 -3.84 -4.23 -7.08
C LEU A 62 -3.97 -2.89 -7.81
N VAL A 63 -2.92 -2.09 -7.84
CA VAL A 63 -2.95 -0.83 -8.56
C VAL A 63 -2.70 -1.10 -10.04
N GLN A 64 -3.76 -1.11 -10.84
CA GLN A 64 -3.61 -0.85 -12.25
C GLN A 64 -3.22 0.62 -12.39
N TYR A 65 -1.98 0.87 -12.76
CA TYR A 65 -1.56 2.18 -13.22
C TYR A 65 -2.31 2.49 -14.53
N GLU A 66 -3.43 3.21 -14.46
CA GLU A 66 -3.75 4.11 -15.56
C GLU A 66 -2.70 5.22 -15.49
N GLU A 67 -1.99 5.40 -16.58
CA GLU A 67 -1.05 6.50 -16.78
C GLU A 67 -1.86 7.81 -16.71
N VAL A 68 -2.06 8.33 -15.50
CA VAL A 68 -2.64 9.65 -15.30
C VAL A 68 -1.57 10.62 -15.77
N LYS A 69 -1.65 11.02 -17.04
CA LYS A 69 -0.84 12.13 -17.53
C LYS A 69 -1.19 13.33 -16.68
N PRO A 70 -0.19 13.95 -16.02
CA PRO A 70 -0.44 15.19 -15.28
C PRO A 70 -1.11 16.18 -16.23
N SER A 71 -2.10 16.94 -15.73
CA SER A 71 -2.68 18.03 -16.49
C SER A 71 -1.57 19.02 -16.89
N GLU A 72 -1.75 19.76 -17.99
CA GLU A 72 -0.76 20.74 -18.44
C GLU A 72 -0.37 21.73 -17.31
N GLU A 73 -1.29 22.02 -16.41
CA GLU A 73 -1.08 22.87 -15.24
C GLU A 73 -0.19 22.18 -14.17
N GLN A 74 -0.34 20.87 -13.97
CA GLN A 74 0.52 20.08 -13.10
C GLN A 74 1.91 19.86 -13.72
N ALA A 75 2.00 19.68 -15.03
CA ALA A 75 3.28 19.57 -15.74
C ALA A 75 4.05 20.90 -15.71
N ALA A 76 3.37 22.05 -15.77
CA ALA A 76 3.97 23.36 -15.61
C ALA A 76 4.46 23.62 -14.19
N ALA A 77 3.72 23.15 -13.16
CA ALA A 77 4.13 23.23 -11.76
C ALA A 77 5.35 22.35 -11.47
N ILE A 78 5.47 21.18 -12.12
CA ILE A 78 6.63 20.30 -12.02
C ILE A 78 7.87 20.93 -12.68
N GLN A 79 7.72 21.66 -13.81
CA GLN A 79 8.82 22.37 -14.44
C GLN A 79 9.31 23.58 -13.62
N ASP A 80 8.43 24.26 -12.89
CA ASP A 80 8.83 25.39 -12.02
C ASP A 80 9.51 24.92 -10.72
N ALA A 81 9.24 23.70 -10.27
CA ALA A 81 9.86 23.08 -9.10
C ALA A 81 11.30 22.55 -9.36
N THR A 82 11.71 22.41 -10.62
CA THR A 82 13.06 21.92 -11.00
C THR A 82 14.15 23.00 -10.98
N THR A 83 13.85 24.23 -10.59
CA THR A 83 14.88 25.26 -10.35
C THR A 83 15.47 25.07 -8.95
N PRO A 84 16.80 24.88 -8.80
CA PRO A 84 17.41 24.68 -7.48
C PRO A 84 17.20 25.90 -6.61
N ARG A 85 16.39 25.80 -5.56
CA ARG A 85 16.37 26.78 -4.48
C ARG A 85 17.48 26.43 -3.50
N GLU A 86 18.38 27.38 -3.23
CA GLU A 86 19.40 27.25 -2.20
C GLU A 86 18.77 26.89 -0.86
N SER A 87 19.10 25.71 -0.33
CA SER A 87 18.66 25.26 0.98
C SER A 87 19.52 25.93 2.05
N THR A 88 18.96 26.82 2.83
CA THR A 88 19.51 27.18 4.13
C THR A 88 19.23 26.05 5.12
N ALA A 89 20.24 25.24 5.38
CA ALA A 89 20.19 24.19 6.39
C ALA A 89 20.02 24.80 7.77
N VAL A 90 18.89 24.52 8.42
CA VAL A 90 18.71 24.68 9.85
C VAL A 90 18.74 23.31 10.49
N ALA A 91 19.86 23.00 11.13
CA ALA A 91 19.98 21.83 11.99
C ALA A 91 19.08 22.00 13.22
N SER A 92 18.12 21.14 13.43
CA SER A 92 17.44 20.95 14.69
C SER A 92 17.39 19.48 15.07
N SER A 93 18.08 19.17 16.14
CA SER A 93 18.09 17.91 16.85
C SER A 93 16.74 17.66 17.54
N GLY A 94 16.19 16.45 17.35
CA GLY A 94 15.35 15.75 18.34
C GLY A 94 13.93 16.25 18.53
N ALA A 95 13.02 15.62 17.81
CA ALA A 95 11.65 15.19 18.20
C ALA A 95 10.87 14.84 16.93
N ALA A 96 11.07 13.64 16.42
CA ALA A 96 10.24 13.10 15.36
C ALA A 96 8.91 12.65 15.96
N GLY A 97 7.85 13.38 15.72
CA GLY A 97 6.52 12.94 16.15
C GLY A 97 5.39 13.97 16.00
N SER A 98 5.69 15.25 16.06
CA SER A 98 4.61 16.26 16.13
C SER A 98 4.60 17.30 15.00
N ALA A 99 5.61 17.36 14.15
CA ALA A 99 5.79 18.45 13.19
C ALA A 99 4.97 18.33 11.89
N ASN A 100 4.52 17.15 11.51
CA ASN A 100 3.82 16.96 10.22
C ASN A 100 2.30 17.11 10.27
N ILE A 101 1.69 17.07 11.46
CA ILE A 101 0.24 17.31 11.59
C ILE A 101 -0.09 18.80 11.41
N GLY A 102 0.82 19.70 11.80
CA GLY A 102 0.64 21.14 11.66
C GLY A 102 0.63 21.65 10.21
N ALA A 103 1.41 21.04 9.31
CA ALA A 103 1.43 21.42 7.90
C ALA A 103 0.16 20.96 7.16
N ALA A 104 -0.37 19.79 7.47
CA ALA A 104 -1.64 19.30 6.93
C ALA A 104 -2.83 20.17 7.38
N ALA A 105 -2.82 20.65 8.61
CA ALA A 105 -3.84 21.56 9.13
C ALA A 105 -3.84 22.94 8.45
N SER A 106 -2.71 23.42 7.96
CA SER A 106 -2.63 24.71 7.26
C SER A 106 -3.16 24.67 5.81
N MET A 107 -3.19 23.50 5.17
CA MET A 107 -3.75 23.32 3.82
C MET A 107 -5.26 23.07 3.84
N ALA A 108 -5.83 22.65 4.96
CA ALA A 108 -7.26 22.39 5.13
C ALA A 108 -8.07 23.66 5.51
N ALA A 109 -7.51 24.84 5.35
CA ALA A 109 -8.06 26.10 5.87
C ALA A 109 -9.38 26.57 5.21
N SER A 110 -10.02 25.79 4.32
CA SER A 110 -11.31 26.18 3.73
C SER A 110 -12.20 24.95 3.48
N VAL A 111 -12.55 24.23 4.52
CA VAL A 111 -13.61 23.22 4.43
C VAL A 111 -14.95 23.92 4.57
N GLU A 112 -15.84 23.75 3.59
CA GLU A 112 -17.18 24.32 3.64
C GLU A 112 -18.00 23.67 4.77
N ALA A 113 -18.94 24.41 5.31
CA ALA A 113 -19.86 23.89 6.32
C ALA A 113 -20.60 22.65 5.80
N GLY A 114 -20.60 21.57 6.58
CA GLY A 114 -21.21 20.29 6.18
C GLY A 114 -20.32 19.38 5.34
N GLN A 115 -19.01 19.61 5.30
CA GLN A 115 -18.04 18.76 4.64
C GLN A 115 -16.93 18.29 5.58
N PHE A 116 -16.33 17.16 5.23
CA PHE A 116 -15.04 16.70 5.72
C PHE A 116 -14.00 16.84 4.60
N ALA A 117 -12.78 17.25 4.95
CA ALA A 117 -11.61 17.12 4.10
C ALA A 117 -10.64 16.13 4.75
N PHE A 118 -10.33 15.06 4.05
CA PHE A 118 -9.34 14.07 4.45
C PHE A 118 -8.06 14.26 3.63
N THR A 119 -6.94 14.49 4.30
CA THR A 119 -5.62 14.55 3.65
C THR A 119 -4.92 13.22 3.87
N THR A 120 -4.55 12.53 2.79
CA THR A 120 -3.90 11.22 2.82
C THR A 120 -2.46 11.30 2.31
N TYR A 121 -1.60 10.44 2.84
CA TYR A 121 -0.20 10.31 2.46
C TYR A 121 0.09 8.85 2.12
N GLY A 122 0.51 8.60 0.86
CA GLY A 122 0.75 7.26 0.35
C GLY A 122 -0.49 6.59 -0.24
N TYR A 123 -0.32 5.33 -0.68
CA TYR A 123 -1.35 4.52 -1.30
C TYR A 123 -1.23 3.06 -0.87
N GLY A 124 -2.34 2.47 -0.38
CA GLY A 124 -2.42 1.11 0.16
C GLY A 124 -2.08 1.05 1.65
N HIS A 125 -1.69 -0.13 2.14
CA HIS A 125 -1.38 -0.34 3.56
C HIS A 125 -0.05 0.26 4.02
N CYS A 126 0.83 0.61 3.09
CA CYS A 126 2.13 1.25 3.32
C CYS A 126 3.14 0.45 4.18
N VAL A 127 2.94 -0.85 4.41
CA VAL A 127 3.88 -1.73 5.12
C VAL A 127 4.86 -2.36 4.14
N GLY A 128 6.16 -2.33 4.45
CA GLY A 128 7.22 -2.88 3.60
C GLY A 128 7.67 -1.92 2.50
N MET A 129 8.01 -2.43 1.30
CA MET A 129 8.67 -1.62 0.27
C MET A 129 7.67 -0.73 -0.49
N SER A 130 7.95 0.58 -0.53
CA SER A 130 7.32 1.52 -1.46
C SER A 130 7.89 1.33 -2.87
N GLN A 131 7.03 1.01 -3.86
CA GLN A 131 7.45 0.85 -5.25
C GLN A 131 7.94 2.16 -5.86
N ASN A 132 7.21 3.26 -5.63
CA ASN A 132 7.62 4.61 -6.02
C ASN A 132 8.89 5.02 -5.26
N GLY A 133 8.94 4.81 -3.95
CA GLY A 133 10.11 5.09 -3.13
C GLY A 133 11.35 4.33 -3.61
N ALA A 134 11.24 3.04 -3.91
CA ALA A 134 12.32 2.24 -4.47
C ALA A 134 12.85 2.83 -5.80
N ASN A 135 11.93 3.27 -6.67
CA ASN A 135 12.28 3.94 -7.91
C ASN A 135 13.00 5.28 -7.68
N TYR A 136 12.55 6.06 -6.70
CA TYR A 136 13.19 7.36 -6.38
C TYR A 136 14.56 7.18 -5.72
N TYR A 137 14.70 6.22 -4.80
CA TYR A 137 16.01 5.88 -4.22
C TYR A 137 17.02 5.44 -5.29
N ALA A 138 16.59 4.63 -6.26
CA ALA A 138 17.44 4.25 -7.38
C ALA A 138 17.77 5.44 -8.28
N THR A 139 16.76 6.26 -8.64
CA THR A 139 16.90 7.34 -9.63
C THR A 139 17.67 8.54 -9.08
N TYR A 140 17.34 8.97 -7.88
CA TYR A 140 17.89 10.20 -7.28
C TYR A 140 18.93 9.93 -6.19
N GLY A 141 18.78 8.81 -5.46
CA GLY A 141 19.69 8.40 -4.39
C GLY A 141 20.86 7.54 -4.86
N GLY A 142 20.82 7.00 -6.09
CA GLY A 142 21.85 6.10 -6.62
C GLY A 142 21.91 4.74 -5.90
N TYR A 143 20.80 4.32 -5.27
CA TYR A 143 20.74 3.05 -4.57
C TYR A 143 20.66 1.90 -5.57
N ASP A 144 21.44 0.84 -5.32
CA ASP A 144 21.26 -0.45 -5.95
C ASP A 144 20.10 -1.24 -5.29
N TYR A 145 19.70 -2.33 -5.89
CA TYR A 145 18.60 -3.15 -5.39
C TYR A 145 18.83 -3.70 -3.97
N GLN A 146 20.09 -3.98 -3.59
CA GLN A 146 20.40 -4.48 -2.24
C GLN A 146 20.22 -3.36 -1.20
N SER A 147 20.71 -2.18 -1.49
CA SER A 147 20.52 -1.00 -0.64
C SER A 147 19.03 -0.66 -0.47
N ILE A 148 18.23 -0.77 -1.53
CA ILE A 148 16.78 -0.58 -1.48
C ILE A 148 16.14 -1.62 -0.57
N LEU A 149 16.45 -2.92 -0.77
CA LEU A 149 15.87 -4.00 0.02
C LEU A 149 16.22 -3.88 1.50
N PHE A 150 17.49 -3.63 1.84
CA PHE A 150 17.92 -3.49 3.25
C PHE A 150 17.42 -2.21 3.90
N HIS A 151 17.09 -1.19 3.12
CA HIS A 151 16.42 0.00 3.60
C HIS A 151 14.98 -0.32 4.04
N TYR A 152 14.20 -1.01 3.19
CA TYR A 152 12.79 -1.30 3.47
C TYR A 152 12.57 -2.53 4.38
N PHE A 153 13.53 -3.44 4.44
CA PHE A 153 13.50 -4.67 5.23
C PHE A 153 14.77 -4.80 6.09
N PRO A 154 14.97 -3.88 7.05
CA PRO A 154 16.19 -3.86 7.87
C PRO A 154 16.33 -5.16 8.68
N GLY A 155 17.57 -5.66 8.79
CA GLY A 155 17.89 -6.88 9.52
C GLY A 155 17.63 -8.18 8.75
N THR A 156 17.11 -8.12 7.53
CA THR A 156 17.02 -9.28 6.64
C THR A 156 18.37 -9.58 5.99
N THR A 157 18.52 -10.79 5.46
CA THR A 157 19.69 -11.22 4.68
C THR A 157 19.29 -11.67 3.30
N LEU A 158 20.11 -11.32 2.29
CA LEU A 158 19.91 -11.76 0.92
C LEU A 158 20.62 -13.10 0.70
N VAL A 159 19.86 -14.11 0.29
CA VAL A 159 20.35 -15.47 0.05
C VAL A 159 20.20 -15.81 -1.43
N GLN A 160 21.25 -16.41 -2.02
CA GLN A 160 21.19 -16.96 -3.36
C GLN A 160 20.78 -18.42 -3.30
N GLU A 161 19.69 -18.74 -3.96
CA GLU A 161 19.15 -20.10 -4.09
C GLU A 161 19.29 -20.62 -5.53
N SER A 162 18.85 -21.85 -5.75
CA SER A 162 18.73 -22.37 -7.10
C SER A 162 17.55 -21.73 -7.83
N ALA A 163 17.80 -21.06 -8.94
CA ALA A 163 16.75 -20.49 -9.80
C ALA A 163 15.86 -21.54 -10.49
N SER A 164 16.07 -22.83 -10.24
CA SER A 164 15.32 -23.94 -10.85
C SER A 164 13.98 -24.23 -10.20
N SER A 165 13.63 -23.54 -9.12
CA SER A 165 12.35 -23.71 -8.42
C SER A 165 11.21 -23.22 -9.30
N THR A 166 10.16 -24.01 -9.45
CA THR A 166 8.89 -23.56 -10.00
C THR A 166 8.06 -22.93 -8.90
N ILE A 167 7.35 -21.86 -9.23
CA ILE A 167 6.43 -21.16 -8.32
C ILE A 167 5.05 -21.06 -8.95
N THR A 168 4.04 -20.90 -8.12
CA THR A 168 2.64 -20.82 -8.57
C THR A 168 2.04 -19.46 -8.18
N ALA A 169 1.45 -18.77 -9.14
CA ALA A 169 0.73 -17.53 -8.92
C ALA A 169 -0.61 -17.57 -9.68
N ASN A 170 -1.72 -17.36 -8.98
CA ASN A 170 -3.08 -17.45 -9.50
C ASN A 170 -3.35 -18.72 -10.32
N GLY A 171 -2.86 -19.87 -9.83
CA GLY A 171 -3.02 -21.17 -10.49
C GLY A 171 -2.10 -21.38 -11.69
N VAL A 172 -1.25 -20.43 -12.07
CA VAL A 172 -0.25 -20.58 -13.13
C VAL A 172 1.09 -20.98 -12.50
N THR A 173 1.61 -22.13 -12.89
CA THR A 173 2.92 -22.62 -12.44
C THR A 173 3.96 -22.41 -13.54
N GLY A 174 5.10 -21.84 -13.19
CA GLY A 174 6.16 -21.56 -14.16
C GLY A 174 7.53 -21.38 -13.48
N SER A 175 8.55 -21.07 -14.30
CA SER A 175 9.87 -20.73 -13.79
C SER A 175 9.85 -19.39 -13.01
N TYR A 176 10.88 -19.17 -12.20
CA TYR A 176 11.10 -17.87 -11.54
C TYR A 176 10.94 -16.71 -12.54
N VAL A 177 11.69 -16.75 -13.64
CA VAL A 177 11.70 -15.64 -14.60
C VAL A 177 10.33 -15.45 -15.25
N ASP A 178 9.64 -16.54 -15.64
CA ASP A 178 8.34 -16.44 -16.31
C ASP A 178 7.26 -15.82 -15.41
N ILE A 179 7.18 -16.24 -14.15
CA ILE A 179 6.14 -15.77 -13.23
C ILE A 179 6.48 -14.40 -12.66
N ILE A 180 7.71 -14.21 -12.15
CA ILE A 180 8.11 -12.96 -11.52
C ILE A 180 8.14 -11.80 -12.52
N SER A 181 8.56 -12.03 -13.78
CA SER A 181 8.52 -10.96 -14.79
C SER A 181 7.10 -10.44 -15.05
N GLN A 182 6.11 -11.34 -15.05
CA GLN A 182 4.70 -10.94 -15.21
C GLN A 182 4.17 -10.18 -14.00
N ILE A 183 4.59 -10.58 -12.78
CA ILE A 183 4.25 -9.84 -11.55
C ILE A 183 4.90 -8.45 -11.58
N VAL A 184 6.22 -8.36 -11.79
CA VAL A 184 6.93 -7.08 -11.84
C VAL A 184 6.35 -6.16 -12.91
N TYR A 185 5.99 -6.70 -14.07
CA TYR A 185 5.38 -5.91 -15.14
C TYR A 185 3.98 -5.39 -14.80
N ASN A 186 3.24 -6.11 -13.94
CA ASN A 186 1.96 -5.62 -13.41
C ASN A 186 2.16 -4.56 -12.32
N GLU A 187 3.07 -4.82 -11.39
CA GLU A 187 3.26 -4.03 -10.18
C GLU A 187 4.01 -2.72 -10.42
N MET A 188 4.90 -2.69 -11.42
CA MET A 188 5.74 -1.54 -11.72
C MET A 188 5.66 -1.15 -13.19
N SER A 189 5.77 0.15 -13.49
CA SER A 189 5.93 0.61 -14.86
C SER A 189 7.27 0.12 -15.42
N SER A 190 7.25 -0.33 -16.70
CA SER A 190 8.48 -0.71 -17.42
C SER A 190 9.47 0.46 -17.62
N THR A 191 9.08 1.68 -17.26
CA THR A 191 9.95 2.87 -17.29
C THR A 191 10.64 3.15 -15.95
N MET A 192 10.31 2.40 -14.89
CA MET A 192 11.00 2.53 -13.60
C MET A 192 12.45 2.05 -13.69
N HIS A 193 13.26 2.49 -12.73
CA HIS A 193 14.68 2.19 -12.71
C HIS A 193 14.95 0.68 -12.58
N PRO A 194 15.92 0.09 -13.32
CA PRO A 194 16.20 -1.35 -13.26
C PRO A 194 16.51 -1.87 -11.86
N GLU A 195 17.17 -1.08 -11.01
CA GLU A 195 17.46 -1.48 -9.63
C GLU A 195 16.18 -1.60 -8.76
N ALA A 196 15.19 -0.74 -9.00
CA ALA A 196 13.89 -0.86 -8.36
C ALA A 196 13.13 -2.10 -8.82
N MET A 197 13.19 -2.44 -10.12
CA MET A 197 12.59 -3.66 -10.66
C MET A 197 13.26 -4.92 -10.09
N LYS A 198 14.58 -4.92 -9.90
CA LYS A 198 15.32 -6.02 -9.25
C LYS A 198 14.88 -6.20 -7.80
N ALA A 199 14.77 -5.09 -7.04
CA ALA A 199 14.28 -5.12 -5.67
C ALA A 199 12.85 -5.68 -5.59
N GLN A 200 11.96 -5.24 -6.48
CA GLN A 200 10.60 -5.75 -6.61
C GLN A 200 10.57 -7.25 -6.93
N ALA A 201 11.43 -7.72 -7.83
CA ALA A 201 11.50 -9.13 -8.19
C ALA A 201 11.86 -10.00 -6.99
N ILE A 202 12.87 -9.60 -6.21
CA ILE A 202 13.29 -10.30 -4.99
C ILE A 202 12.19 -10.25 -3.93
N ALA A 203 11.56 -9.10 -3.72
CA ALA A 203 10.46 -8.96 -2.79
C ALA A 203 9.27 -9.86 -3.17
N ALA A 204 8.84 -9.86 -4.43
CA ALA A 204 7.75 -10.70 -4.91
C ALA A 204 8.07 -12.21 -4.75
N TYR A 205 9.29 -12.62 -5.08
CA TYR A 205 9.70 -14.00 -4.92
C TYR A 205 9.75 -14.42 -3.45
N SER A 206 10.36 -13.63 -2.59
CA SER A 206 10.43 -13.91 -1.14
C SER A 206 9.04 -14.00 -0.52
N TYR A 207 8.11 -13.12 -0.93
CA TYR A 207 6.70 -13.17 -0.53
C TYR A 207 6.03 -14.49 -0.94
N ILE A 208 6.21 -14.93 -2.18
CA ILE A 208 5.66 -16.20 -2.67
C ILE A 208 6.23 -17.36 -1.87
N MET A 209 7.55 -17.37 -1.64
CA MET A 209 8.21 -18.44 -0.90
C MET A 209 7.84 -18.45 0.58
N PHE A 210 7.67 -17.28 1.22
CA PHE A 210 7.12 -17.18 2.56
C PHE A 210 5.72 -17.84 2.67
N ASN A 211 4.93 -17.77 1.60
CA ASN A 211 3.60 -18.40 1.50
C ASN A 211 3.65 -19.85 0.96
N GLY A 212 4.80 -20.52 1.02
CA GLY A 212 4.93 -21.93 0.64
C GLY A 212 5.06 -22.17 -0.88
N GLY A 213 5.49 -21.17 -1.64
CA GLY A 213 5.73 -21.26 -3.09
C GLY A 213 4.48 -21.08 -3.96
N SER A 214 3.33 -20.71 -3.36
CA SER A 214 2.08 -20.51 -4.08
C SER A 214 1.27 -19.34 -3.49
N VAL A 215 0.77 -18.45 -4.36
CA VAL A 215 -0.11 -17.32 -3.99
C VAL A 215 -1.24 -17.17 -5.00
N ASN A 216 -2.39 -16.62 -4.57
CA ASN A 216 -3.57 -16.41 -5.41
C ASN A 216 -4.03 -14.94 -5.47
N ASN A 217 -3.20 -14.04 -4.95
CA ASN A 217 -3.53 -12.62 -4.76
C ASN A 217 -2.59 -11.69 -5.53
N VAL A 218 -2.01 -12.15 -6.62
CA VAL A 218 -1.14 -11.37 -7.51
C VAL A 218 -1.71 -11.36 -8.91
N ILE A 219 -1.45 -10.31 -9.68
CA ILE A 219 -1.85 -10.23 -11.08
C ILE A 219 -0.67 -10.60 -11.97
N LEU A 220 -0.90 -11.49 -12.93
CA LEU A 220 0.06 -11.86 -13.95
C LEU A 220 -0.24 -11.06 -15.23
N LYS A 221 0.55 -10.03 -15.52
CA LYS A 221 0.44 -9.26 -16.76
C LYS A 221 1.27 -9.95 -17.87
N PRO A 222 0.63 -10.46 -18.92
CA PRO A 222 1.34 -11.21 -19.94
C PRO A 222 2.25 -10.32 -20.78
N ASN A 223 3.23 -10.96 -21.46
CA ASN A 223 4.17 -10.32 -22.38
C ASN A 223 4.99 -9.17 -21.74
N PRO A 224 5.71 -9.42 -20.62
CA PRO A 224 6.59 -8.42 -20.05
C PRO A 224 7.64 -7.97 -21.08
N PRO A 225 7.96 -6.67 -21.14
CA PRO A 225 8.99 -6.18 -22.06
C PRO A 225 10.39 -6.64 -21.64
N GLN A 226 11.34 -6.65 -22.59
CA GLN A 226 12.66 -7.24 -22.41
C GLN A 226 13.44 -6.65 -21.23
N ASN A 227 13.35 -5.33 -20.99
CA ASN A 227 14.03 -4.68 -19.85
C ASN A 227 13.53 -5.16 -18.47
N VAL A 228 12.25 -5.52 -18.37
CA VAL A 228 11.69 -6.16 -17.16
C VAL A 228 12.25 -7.58 -17.01
N ILE A 229 12.23 -8.36 -18.08
CA ILE A 229 12.79 -9.72 -18.09
C ILE A 229 14.28 -9.70 -17.72
N ASP A 230 15.04 -8.76 -18.26
CA ASP A 230 16.47 -8.60 -17.96
C ASP A 230 16.72 -8.28 -16.49
N ALA A 231 15.94 -7.35 -15.92
CA ALA A 231 16.05 -6.99 -14.51
C ALA A 231 15.73 -8.18 -13.59
N VAL A 232 14.66 -8.93 -13.87
CA VAL A 232 14.26 -10.11 -13.11
C VAL A 232 15.29 -11.23 -13.25
N SER A 233 15.79 -11.49 -14.47
CA SER A 233 16.78 -12.52 -14.73
C SER A 233 18.10 -12.25 -14.01
N ALA A 234 18.49 -10.99 -13.86
CA ALA A 234 19.73 -10.60 -13.19
C ALA A 234 19.77 -10.97 -11.69
N VAL A 235 18.62 -11.17 -11.07
CA VAL A 235 18.46 -11.50 -9.63
C VAL A 235 17.77 -12.84 -9.41
N ALA A 236 17.70 -13.67 -10.43
CA ALA A 236 17.01 -14.96 -10.36
C ALA A 236 17.59 -15.85 -9.25
N GLY A 237 16.71 -16.39 -8.40
CA GLY A 237 17.05 -17.22 -7.26
C GLY A 237 17.53 -16.45 -6.03
N GLN A 238 17.49 -15.11 -6.02
CA GLN A 238 17.73 -14.33 -4.82
C GLN A 238 16.43 -14.17 -4.01
N ALA A 239 16.54 -14.33 -2.68
CA ALA A 239 15.44 -14.17 -1.75
C ALA A 239 15.91 -13.51 -0.44
N LEU A 240 14.98 -12.79 0.22
CA LEU A 240 15.23 -12.24 1.55
C LEU A 240 14.81 -13.24 2.64
N TYR A 241 15.70 -13.39 3.62
CA TYR A 241 15.54 -14.23 4.80
C TYR A 241 15.60 -13.43 6.08
N TYR A 242 14.85 -13.88 7.06
CA TYR A 242 14.92 -13.39 8.43
C TYR A 242 14.87 -14.59 9.39
N ASP A 243 15.83 -14.65 10.32
CA ASP A 243 15.97 -15.75 11.30
C ASP A 243 15.99 -17.17 10.68
N GLY A 244 16.57 -17.28 9.48
CA GLY A 244 16.76 -18.56 8.79
C GLY A 244 15.58 -19.03 7.94
N ASP A 245 14.49 -18.25 7.87
CA ASP A 245 13.32 -18.52 7.03
C ASP A 245 13.09 -17.38 6.04
N TYR A 246 12.26 -17.61 5.00
CA TYR A 246 11.86 -16.56 4.07
C TYR A 246 11.19 -15.39 4.81
N ALA A 247 11.60 -14.19 4.50
CA ALA A 247 10.98 -12.99 5.03
C ALA A 247 9.64 -12.69 4.34
N LEU A 248 8.66 -12.23 5.11
CA LEU A 248 7.42 -11.63 4.58
C LEU A 248 7.75 -10.26 3.98
N THR A 249 7.90 -10.19 2.68
CA THR A 249 8.33 -9.00 1.94
C THR A 249 7.17 -8.34 1.23
N THR A 250 6.33 -7.65 1.99
CA THR A 250 5.19 -6.92 1.45
C THR A 250 5.63 -5.64 0.74
N TYR A 251 4.83 -5.17 -0.21
CA TYR A 251 5.11 -3.95 -0.97
C TYR A 251 3.80 -3.27 -1.41
N GLY A 252 3.91 -2.04 -1.84
CA GLY A 252 2.79 -1.26 -2.34
C GLY A 252 3.24 0.00 -3.07
N ALA A 253 2.31 0.69 -3.71
CA ALA A 253 2.63 1.78 -4.62
C ALA A 253 3.41 2.93 -3.95
N SER A 254 2.98 3.36 -2.76
CA SER A 254 3.55 4.52 -2.08
C SER A 254 3.40 4.43 -0.57
N SER A 255 4.43 4.82 0.17
CA SER A 255 4.41 4.91 1.63
C SER A 255 4.11 6.32 2.17
N GLY A 256 4.07 7.33 1.29
CA GLY A 256 3.73 8.71 1.67
C GLY A 256 4.71 9.35 2.66
N GLY A 257 6.02 9.12 2.48
CA GLY A 257 7.10 9.72 3.26
C GLY A 257 7.69 8.85 4.36
N ALA A 258 7.01 7.77 4.76
CA ALA A 258 7.53 6.72 5.63
C ALA A 258 6.65 5.47 5.54
N THR A 259 7.24 4.29 5.69
CA THR A 259 6.47 3.05 5.75
C THR A 259 5.75 2.90 7.10
N ALA A 260 4.67 2.13 7.11
CA ALA A 260 3.99 1.76 8.34
C ALA A 260 4.70 0.57 9.01
N SER A 261 4.65 0.51 10.34
CA SER A 261 4.98 -0.73 11.03
C SER A 261 3.85 -1.76 10.86
N SER A 262 4.20 -3.02 10.74
CA SER A 262 3.22 -4.10 10.63
C SER A 262 2.33 -4.21 11.87
N GLY A 263 2.85 -3.82 13.03
CA GLY A 263 2.08 -3.76 14.27
C GLY A 263 0.96 -2.73 14.23
N ASP A 264 1.21 -1.55 13.68
CA ASP A 264 0.19 -0.48 13.59
C ASP A 264 -0.95 -0.85 12.64
N ILE A 265 -0.63 -1.52 11.53
CA ILE A 265 -1.61 -1.81 10.49
C ILE A 265 -2.34 -3.14 10.73
N TRP A 266 -1.58 -4.20 11.10
CA TRP A 266 -2.12 -5.57 11.22
C TRP A 266 -2.24 -6.08 12.65
N GLY A 267 -1.79 -5.30 13.65
CA GLY A 267 -1.78 -5.73 15.05
C GLY A 267 -0.75 -6.80 15.36
N ARG A 268 0.11 -7.19 14.39
CA ARG A 268 1.20 -8.15 14.55
C ARG A 268 2.50 -7.52 14.07
N GLN A 269 3.48 -7.40 14.97
CA GLN A 269 4.79 -6.86 14.65
C GLN A 269 5.71 -7.96 14.10
N TYR A 270 6.32 -7.68 12.93
CA TYR A 270 7.50 -8.36 12.41
C TYR A 270 8.69 -7.42 12.60
N ASP A 271 9.81 -7.93 13.11
CA ASP A 271 10.94 -7.10 13.55
C ASP A 271 11.60 -6.31 12.40
N TYR A 272 11.44 -6.77 11.17
CA TYR A 272 11.95 -6.13 9.96
C TYR A 272 10.87 -5.38 9.14
N LEU A 273 9.59 -5.46 9.52
CA LEU A 273 8.50 -4.66 8.95
C LEU A 273 8.17 -3.49 9.88
N VAL A 274 9.14 -2.63 10.03
CA VAL A 274 9.10 -1.41 10.84
C VAL A 274 8.91 -0.18 9.97
N SER A 275 8.61 0.95 10.58
CA SER A 275 8.58 2.22 9.89
C SER A 275 9.99 2.64 9.49
N VAL A 276 10.20 2.89 8.20
CA VAL A 276 11.43 3.47 7.66
C VAL A 276 11.10 4.71 6.83
N PRO A 277 11.98 5.73 6.76
CA PRO A 277 11.75 6.92 5.95
C PRO A 277 11.59 6.58 4.46
N SER A 278 10.82 7.37 3.74
CA SER A 278 10.76 7.38 2.27
C SER A 278 10.91 8.84 1.84
N GLU A 279 12.15 9.32 1.89
CA GLU A 279 12.51 10.75 1.89
C GLU A 279 12.08 11.48 0.62
N TYR A 280 12.06 10.76 -0.50
CA TYR A 280 11.71 11.33 -1.81
C TYR A 280 10.20 11.43 -2.05
N ASP A 281 9.35 10.75 -1.25
CA ASP A 281 7.91 10.72 -1.47
C ASP A 281 7.29 12.12 -1.37
N ALA A 282 7.77 12.96 -0.43
CA ALA A 282 7.24 14.30 -0.24
C ALA A 282 7.45 15.23 -1.45
N GLU A 283 8.48 14.97 -2.27
CA GLU A 283 8.84 15.78 -3.43
C GLU A 283 8.30 15.21 -4.74
N TYR A 284 8.30 13.89 -4.88
CA TYR A 284 8.03 13.24 -6.18
C TYR A 284 6.78 12.37 -6.21
N ASP A 285 6.20 12.00 -5.04
CA ASP A 285 5.09 11.05 -5.02
C ASP A 285 3.74 11.75 -5.22
N PRO A 286 2.97 11.39 -6.28
CA PRO A 286 1.66 11.96 -6.54
C PRO A 286 0.61 11.62 -5.46
N TYR A 287 0.90 10.66 -4.58
CA TYR A 287 0.01 10.28 -3.47
C TYR A 287 0.36 10.99 -2.15
N TYR A 288 1.28 11.94 -2.16
CA TYR A 288 1.65 12.69 -0.98
C TYR A 288 0.75 13.92 -0.77
N GLY A 289 0.00 13.95 0.32
CA GLY A 289 -0.83 15.11 0.68
C GLY A 289 -2.11 15.25 -0.16
N VAL A 290 -2.67 14.16 -0.67
CA VAL A 290 -3.89 14.18 -1.48
C VAL A 290 -5.10 14.45 -0.60
N VAL A 291 -5.89 15.48 -0.95
CA VAL A 291 -7.10 15.87 -0.23
C VAL A 291 -8.34 15.27 -0.91
N THR A 292 -9.17 14.61 -0.12
CA THR A 292 -10.47 14.07 -0.52
C THR A 292 -11.58 14.76 0.28
N TYR A 293 -12.54 15.37 -0.39
CA TYR A 293 -13.70 16.00 0.23
C TYR A 293 -14.89 15.04 0.23
N MET A 294 -15.58 14.94 1.37
CA MET A 294 -16.80 14.15 1.51
C MET A 294 -17.85 14.97 2.25
N SER A 295 -19.11 14.86 1.85
CA SER A 295 -20.19 15.47 2.63
C SER A 295 -20.36 14.75 3.98
N VAL A 296 -20.89 15.48 4.97
CA VAL A 296 -21.25 14.91 6.27
C VAL A 296 -22.21 13.72 6.12
N ASP A 297 -23.13 13.78 5.15
CA ASP A 297 -24.08 12.68 4.91
C ASP A 297 -23.42 11.46 4.28
N GLU A 298 -22.42 11.65 3.43
CA GLU A 298 -21.64 10.56 2.86
C GLU A 298 -20.82 9.85 3.95
N VAL A 299 -20.07 10.61 4.77
CA VAL A 299 -19.30 10.05 5.90
C VAL A 299 -20.22 9.30 6.86
N ARG A 300 -21.38 9.90 7.21
CA ARG A 300 -22.40 9.26 8.03
C ARG A 300 -22.85 7.93 7.45
N SER A 301 -23.21 7.94 6.18
CA SER A 301 -23.72 6.74 5.50
C SER A 301 -22.70 5.62 5.45
N ARG A 302 -21.44 5.93 5.13
CA ARG A 302 -20.34 4.94 5.09
C ARG A 302 -20.11 4.33 6.47
N ILE A 303 -20.02 5.14 7.52
CA ILE A 303 -19.83 4.67 8.91
C ILE A 303 -21.03 3.85 9.39
N GLN A 304 -22.26 4.31 9.16
CA GLN A 304 -23.44 3.59 9.60
C GLN A 304 -23.61 2.24 8.88
N ASN A 305 -23.36 2.20 7.58
CA ASN A 305 -23.43 0.97 6.79
C ASN A 305 -22.37 -0.06 7.23
N ALA A 306 -21.15 0.39 7.53
CA ALA A 306 -20.06 -0.51 7.89
C ALA A 306 -20.15 -1.00 9.35
N TYR A 307 -20.59 -0.14 10.27
CA TYR A 307 -20.46 -0.43 11.71
C TYR A 307 -21.80 -0.51 12.45
N GLY A 308 -22.92 -0.15 11.84
CA GLY A 308 -24.25 -0.19 12.45
C GLY A 308 -24.43 0.83 13.58
N ILE A 309 -23.67 1.93 13.61
CA ILE A 309 -23.65 2.92 14.69
C ILE A 309 -24.52 4.13 14.32
N ALA A 310 -25.41 4.51 15.21
CA ALA A 310 -26.14 5.78 15.09
C ALA A 310 -25.22 6.94 15.59
N LEU A 311 -24.83 7.81 14.68
CA LEU A 311 -23.94 8.93 14.98
C LEU A 311 -24.73 10.11 15.60
N SER A 312 -24.10 10.84 16.52
CA SER A 312 -24.61 12.05 17.11
C SER A 312 -24.84 13.16 16.07
N SER A 313 -25.54 14.21 16.44
CA SER A 313 -25.86 15.33 15.55
C SER A 313 -24.65 16.22 15.23
N ASN A 314 -23.57 16.14 16.01
CA ASN A 314 -22.37 16.95 15.82
C ASN A 314 -21.28 16.14 15.09
N PRO A 315 -21.04 16.40 13.78
CA PRO A 315 -20.05 15.66 13.00
C PRO A 315 -18.62 15.76 13.54
N SER A 316 -18.26 16.85 14.21
CA SER A 316 -16.92 17.06 14.76
C SER A 316 -16.55 16.04 15.85
N ASN A 317 -17.54 15.34 16.44
CA ASN A 317 -17.30 14.33 17.46
C ASN A 317 -17.18 12.90 16.90
N TRP A 318 -17.46 12.69 15.60
CA TRP A 318 -17.59 11.34 15.05
C TRP A 318 -16.28 10.58 14.93
N ILE A 319 -15.16 11.28 14.75
CA ILE A 319 -13.88 10.64 14.43
C ILE A 319 -12.84 11.11 15.44
N GLN A 320 -12.28 10.19 16.21
CA GLN A 320 -11.14 10.44 17.10
C GLN A 320 -10.02 9.49 16.71
N LEU A 321 -8.88 10.06 16.29
CA LEU A 321 -7.74 9.31 15.78
C LEU A 321 -6.74 9.01 16.91
N GLU A 322 -6.29 7.76 16.98
CA GLU A 322 -5.07 7.37 17.68
C GLU A 322 -3.99 7.12 16.62
N VAL A 323 -2.95 7.94 16.62
CA VAL A 323 -1.86 7.88 15.66
C VAL A 323 -0.66 7.20 16.29
N GLY A 324 -0.10 6.20 15.62
CA GLY A 324 1.13 5.52 16.03
C GLY A 324 2.39 6.35 15.77
N ASP A 325 3.52 5.87 16.26
CA ASP A 325 4.82 6.55 16.14
C ASP A 325 5.27 6.73 14.67
N SER A 326 4.82 5.86 13.79
CA SER A 326 5.04 5.92 12.34
C SER A 326 4.20 6.98 11.62
N GLY A 327 3.28 7.66 12.33
CA GLY A 327 2.36 8.65 11.77
C GLY A 327 1.12 8.04 11.09
N PHE A 328 0.94 6.73 11.18
CA PHE A 328 -0.25 6.03 10.69
C PHE A 328 -1.33 5.96 11.75
N VAL A 329 -2.59 6.03 11.34
CA VAL A 329 -3.74 5.89 12.24
C VAL A 329 -3.84 4.43 12.67
N ARG A 330 -3.54 4.16 13.94
CA ARG A 330 -3.61 2.84 14.55
C ARG A 330 -5.04 2.45 14.83
N SER A 331 -5.80 3.37 15.42
CA SER A 331 -7.21 3.16 15.72
C SER A 331 -8.03 4.43 15.56
N VAL A 332 -9.33 4.23 15.37
CA VAL A 332 -10.33 5.30 15.29
C VAL A 332 -11.45 5.00 16.26
N THR A 333 -11.70 5.91 17.18
CA THR A 333 -12.91 5.85 18.03
C THR A 333 -14.04 6.63 17.36
N ILE A 334 -15.11 5.93 17.03
CA ILE A 334 -16.26 6.44 16.31
C ILE A 334 -17.30 6.92 17.31
N ASP A 335 -17.53 8.24 17.35
CA ASP A 335 -18.53 8.95 18.18
C ASP A 335 -18.53 8.50 19.66
N GLY A 336 -17.35 8.13 20.18
CA GLY A 336 -17.17 7.59 21.52
C GLY A 336 -17.81 6.20 21.77
N GLN A 337 -18.38 5.56 20.73
CA GLN A 337 -19.17 4.33 20.88
C GLN A 337 -18.38 3.07 20.51
N LYS A 338 -17.47 3.14 19.52
CA LYS A 338 -16.73 1.98 19.02
C LYS A 338 -15.34 2.37 18.54
N THR A 339 -14.36 1.59 18.95
CA THR A 339 -12.99 1.72 18.43
C THR A 339 -12.74 0.64 17.37
N VAL A 340 -12.18 1.04 16.23
CA VAL A 340 -11.88 0.17 15.08
C VAL A 340 -10.43 0.40 14.64
N ASN A 341 -9.86 -0.55 13.89
CA ASN A 341 -8.53 -0.41 13.31
C ASN A 341 -8.51 0.73 12.27
N GLY A 342 -7.42 1.54 12.27
CA GLY A 342 -7.31 2.72 11.43
C GLY A 342 -7.30 2.41 9.93
N ASN A 343 -6.64 1.31 9.54
CA ASN A 343 -6.63 0.86 8.15
C ASN A 343 -8.03 0.39 7.70
N ALA A 344 -8.76 -0.37 8.56
CA ALA A 344 -10.15 -0.74 8.29
C ALA A 344 -11.06 0.48 8.12
N PHE A 345 -10.86 1.50 8.97
CA PHE A 345 -11.62 2.74 8.88
C PHE A 345 -11.32 3.53 7.61
N SER A 346 -10.03 3.63 7.23
CA SER A 346 -9.65 4.31 5.98
C SER A 346 -10.28 3.63 4.76
N ASN A 347 -10.34 2.30 4.72
CA ASN A 347 -10.98 1.54 3.65
C ASN A 347 -12.50 1.80 3.60
N VAL A 348 -13.19 1.85 4.74
CA VAL A 348 -14.63 2.18 4.80
C VAL A 348 -14.91 3.56 4.22
N LEU A 349 -14.04 4.53 4.47
CA LEU A 349 -14.15 5.86 3.88
C LEU A 349 -13.61 5.94 2.43
N GLY A 350 -12.99 4.87 1.90
CA GLY A 350 -12.36 4.90 0.58
C GLY A 350 -11.16 5.85 0.52
N LEU A 351 -10.45 6.01 1.62
CA LEU A 351 -9.22 6.79 1.68
C LEU A 351 -8.05 6.00 1.09
N ARG A 352 -7.08 6.70 0.53
CA ARG A 352 -5.94 6.09 -0.19
C ARG A 352 -5.00 5.30 0.71
N SER A 353 -4.88 5.69 1.98
CA SER A 353 -3.99 5.04 2.95
C SER A 353 -4.49 5.25 4.38
N PRO A 354 -4.02 4.45 5.34
CA PRO A 354 -4.25 4.67 6.77
C PRO A 354 -3.39 5.80 7.37
N ARG A 355 -2.55 6.48 6.57
CA ARG A 355 -1.85 7.70 6.98
C ARG A 355 -2.67 8.91 6.54
N PHE A 356 -3.56 9.36 7.41
CA PHE A 356 -4.45 10.48 7.09
C PHE A 356 -4.69 11.41 8.27
N ALA A 357 -5.03 12.65 7.95
CA ALA A 357 -5.60 13.64 8.84
C ALA A 357 -6.93 14.14 8.27
N TYR A 358 -7.76 14.80 9.07
CA TYR A 358 -9.00 15.37 8.59
C TYR A 358 -9.35 16.70 9.25
N VAL A 359 -10.21 17.47 8.59
CA VAL A 359 -10.90 18.63 9.13
C VAL A 359 -12.39 18.48 8.82
N CYS A 360 -13.25 18.88 9.77
CA CYS A 360 -14.69 18.95 9.61
C CYS A 360 -15.12 20.42 9.67
N GLY A 361 -15.84 20.91 8.64
CA GLY A 361 -16.37 22.27 8.54
C GLY A 361 -17.79 22.40 9.07
#